data_1eacff59db60529bd6ae0b83236a25ed
#
_entry.id   1eacff59db60529bd6ae0b83236a25ed
#
_cell.length_a   1.000
_cell.length_b   1.000
_cell.length_c   1.000
_cell.angle_alpha   90.00
_cell.angle_beta   90.00
_cell.angle_gamma   90.00
#
_symmetry.space_group_name_H-M   'P 1'
#
loop_
_entity.id
_entity.type
_entity.pdbx_description
1 polymer ?
#
loop_
_entity_poly.entity_id
_entity_poly.type
_entity_poly.pdbx_seq_one_letter_code
_entity_poly.pdbx_strand_id
1 'polypeptide(L)'
;MDLEAAHAESDLDRARLLESLMASGGDILIYRPQLQHYALLFGDLDTASHVAVFVPGVGDGTNLSEDWIPGALNLYEEAESTVVVMWKGYDNPVDVLAAAEGAIECDEHLMTAGSDLVAFVESLGLSPEQTLTIVAHSFGSIVTGTALADFDLKVTDVVVAGSPGMTVDELRQLHVTDMHFFSEQAPGDAVAELGIFGASPASPQFGGTRMEVNAPDHPEVAAHSHYLDKGSEALENIADVVTGHYDDVRRHQSSLAEVVGGFVTWALQLPCVPVRMAGRHYRGPGFRLVTNACRVVDFGATQTGNLVCETIDHSERALVCLGRRLGAVPAPDGGPRDPTSNPLH
;
A
#
# COMPACT_ATOMS: atom_id res chain seq x y z
N MET A 1 8.90 -24.80 27.16
CA MET A 1 9.05 -25.04 25.71
C MET A 1 10.49 -25.44 25.50
N ASP A 2 10.72 -26.61 24.94
CA ASP A 2 12.06 -27.22 24.85
C ASP A 2 12.85 -26.49 23.75
N LEU A 3 14.07 -26.07 24.02
CA LEU A 3 14.93 -25.33 23.09
C LEU A 3 15.17 -26.13 21.78
N GLU A 4 15.22 -27.46 21.88
CA GLU A 4 15.36 -28.35 20.73
C GLU A 4 14.12 -28.36 19.83
N ALA A 5 12.91 -28.25 20.42
CA ALA A 5 11.67 -28.16 19.64
C ALA A 5 11.57 -26.81 18.90
N ALA A 6 11.99 -25.71 19.55
CA ALA A 6 12.02 -24.40 18.92
C ALA A 6 13.05 -24.30 17.77
N HIS A 7 14.22 -24.98 17.92
CA HIS A 7 15.20 -25.06 16.83
C HIS A 7 14.70 -25.91 15.67
N ALA A 8 14.02 -27.02 15.93
CA ALA A 8 13.48 -27.91 14.90
C ALA A 8 12.34 -27.21 14.11
N GLU A 9 11.48 -26.45 14.79
CA GLU A 9 10.42 -25.65 14.16
C GLU A 9 11.00 -24.54 13.28
N SER A 10 11.98 -23.80 13.78
CA SER A 10 12.71 -22.78 13.01
C SER A 10 13.44 -23.34 11.77
N ASP A 11 13.97 -24.56 11.83
CA ASP A 11 14.62 -25.20 10.69
C ASP A 11 13.60 -25.70 9.65
N LEU A 12 12.41 -26.12 10.09
CA LEU A 12 11.30 -26.48 9.20
C LEU A 12 10.78 -25.24 8.44
N ASP A 13 10.61 -24.11 9.11
CA ASP A 13 10.15 -22.89 8.48
C ASP A 13 11.16 -22.36 7.44
N ARG A 14 12.45 -22.45 7.74
CA ARG A 14 13.52 -22.13 6.78
C ARG A 14 13.52 -23.03 5.56
N ALA A 15 13.28 -24.33 5.77
CA ALA A 15 13.21 -25.30 4.67
C ALA A 15 11.98 -25.00 3.77
N ARG A 16 10.82 -24.72 4.36
CA ARG A 16 9.61 -24.34 3.63
C ARG A 16 9.83 -23.07 2.81
N LEU A 17 10.36 -22.01 3.44
CA LEU A 17 10.68 -20.77 2.73
C LEU A 17 11.56 -21.05 1.52
N LEU A 18 12.65 -21.81 1.68
CA LEU A 18 13.54 -22.13 0.57
C LEU A 18 12.83 -22.96 -0.52
N GLU A 19 11.98 -23.91 -0.13
CA GLU A 19 11.18 -24.69 -1.07
C GLU A 19 10.21 -23.80 -1.86
N SER A 20 9.53 -22.87 -1.20
CA SER A 20 8.62 -21.90 -1.84
C SER A 20 9.38 -20.97 -2.80
N LEU A 21 10.53 -20.43 -2.37
CA LEU A 21 11.37 -19.60 -3.22
C LEU A 21 11.85 -20.36 -4.47
N MET A 22 12.29 -21.61 -4.32
CA MET A 22 12.70 -22.44 -5.45
C MET A 22 11.53 -22.85 -6.35
N ALA A 23 10.34 -23.05 -5.79
CA ALA A 23 9.16 -23.42 -6.55
C ALA A 23 8.54 -22.22 -7.33
N SER A 24 8.86 -20.99 -6.93
CA SER A 24 8.33 -19.77 -7.57
C SER A 24 8.77 -19.59 -9.02
N GLY A 25 9.88 -20.22 -9.42
CA GLY A 25 10.48 -20.04 -10.75
C GLY A 25 11.30 -18.75 -10.89
N GLY A 26 11.41 -17.93 -9.85
CA GLY A 26 12.25 -16.74 -9.82
C GLY A 26 13.71 -17.06 -9.42
N ASP A 27 14.61 -16.16 -9.79
CA ASP A 27 16.01 -16.23 -9.35
C ASP A 27 16.15 -15.63 -7.95
N ILE A 28 16.83 -16.32 -7.05
CA ILE A 28 17.06 -15.87 -5.68
C ILE A 28 18.26 -14.94 -5.64
N LEU A 29 18.01 -13.63 -5.47
CA LEU A 29 19.07 -12.61 -5.34
C LEU A 29 19.63 -12.51 -3.91
N ILE A 30 18.76 -12.62 -2.91
CA ILE A 30 19.08 -12.56 -1.48
C ILE A 30 18.39 -13.72 -0.78
N TYR A 31 19.14 -14.39 0.11
CA TYR A 31 18.58 -15.39 1.02
C TYR A 31 19.31 -15.32 2.37
N ARG A 32 18.66 -14.74 3.36
CA ARG A 32 19.13 -14.63 4.75
C ARG A 32 18.08 -15.23 5.69
N PRO A 33 18.00 -16.56 5.77
CA PRO A 33 16.89 -17.24 6.46
C PRO A 33 16.80 -16.93 7.95
N GLN A 34 17.92 -16.58 8.62
CA GLN A 34 17.91 -16.22 10.05
C GLN A 34 17.16 -14.92 10.32
N LEU A 35 17.11 -14.02 9.33
CA LEU A 35 16.43 -12.74 9.36
C LEU A 35 15.10 -12.79 8.60
N GLN A 36 14.79 -13.92 7.95
CA GLN A 36 13.66 -14.02 7.00
C GLN A 36 13.73 -12.96 5.88
N HIS A 37 14.95 -12.55 5.50
CA HIS A 37 15.18 -11.63 4.41
C HIS A 37 15.50 -12.37 3.14
N TYR A 38 14.82 -12.01 2.06
CA TYR A 38 15.06 -12.56 0.73
C TYR A 38 14.68 -11.56 -0.36
N ALA A 39 15.21 -11.79 -1.55
CA ALA A 39 14.77 -11.11 -2.77
C ALA A 39 14.69 -12.12 -3.90
N LEU A 40 13.61 -12.05 -4.65
CA LEU A 40 13.30 -12.87 -5.83
C LEU A 40 13.25 -12.00 -7.07
N LEU A 41 13.88 -12.45 -8.13
CA LEU A 41 13.84 -11.80 -9.45
C LEU A 41 13.01 -12.66 -10.40
N PHE A 42 12.02 -12.07 -11.03
CA PHE A 42 11.25 -12.63 -12.13
C PHE A 42 11.58 -11.87 -13.42
N GLY A 43 12.12 -12.56 -14.40
CA GLY A 43 12.54 -11.99 -15.69
C GLY A 43 14.04 -11.79 -15.79
N ASP A 44 14.47 -11.04 -16.79
CA ASP A 44 15.87 -10.79 -17.12
C ASP A 44 16.18 -9.29 -17.03
N LEU A 45 16.96 -8.91 -16.03
CA LEU A 45 17.29 -7.50 -15.73
C LEU A 45 18.07 -6.82 -16.85
N ASP A 46 18.87 -7.57 -17.61
CA ASP A 46 19.71 -7.01 -18.68
C ASP A 46 18.88 -6.60 -19.91
N THR A 47 17.71 -7.19 -20.09
CA THR A 47 16.86 -6.99 -21.28
C THR A 47 15.59 -6.18 -21.01
N ALA A 48 15.21 -6.01 -19.75
CA ALA A 48 13.98 -5.31 -19.37
C ALA A 48 14.09 -3.80 -19.56
N SER A 49 13.03 -3.18 -20.07
CA SER A 49 12.87 -1.72 -20.13
C SER A 49 12.36 -1.14 -18.82
N HIS A 50 11.59 -1.94 -18.09
CA HIS A 50 10.91 -1.55 -16.85
C HIS A 50 11.31 -2.49 -15.71
N VAL A 51 11.58 -1.92 -14.55
CA VAL A 51 11.92 -2.65 -13.34
C VAL A 51 10.93 -2.27 -12.25
N ALA A 52 10.21 -3.24 -11.71
CA ALA A 52 9.35 -3.07 -10.55
C ALA A 52 10.01 -3.72 -9.34
N VAL A 53 10.25 -2.96 -8.29
CA VAL A 53 10.64 -3.49 -6.98
C VAL A 53 9.40 -3.56 -6.10
N PHE A 54 8.91 -4.76 -5.88
CA PHE A 54 7.78 -5.00 -4.99
C PHE A 54 8.25 -5.13 -3.55
N VAL A 55 7.78 -4.22 -2.70
CA VAL A 55 8.05 -4.20 -1.25
C VAL A 55 6.77 -4.67 -0.54
N PRO A 56 6.69 -5.94 -0.13
CA PRO A 56 5.48 -6.51 0.46
C PRO A 56 5.18 -5.96 1.85
N GLY A 57 3.98 -6.22 2.34
CA GLY A 57 3.59 -5.96 3.72
C GLY A 57 4.06 -7.05 4.69
N VAL A 58 3.54 -7.00 5.92
CA VAL A 58 3.62 -8.11 6.88
C VAL A 58 2.80 -9.28 6.34
N GLY A 59 3.31 -10.49 6.49
CA GLY A 59 2.54 -11.70 6.22
C GLY A 59 1.43 -11.92 7.26
N ASP A 60 0.67 -12.98 7.11
CA ASP A 60 -0.49 -13.36 7.94
C ASP A 60 -0.16 -13.72 9.41
N GLY A 61 1.04 -13.42 9.88
CA GLY A 61 1.53 -13.76 11.22
C GLY A 61 2.21 -15.12 11.31
N THR A 62 2.29 -15.89 10.24
CA THR A 62 3.05 -17.16 10.18
C THR A 62 4.52 -16.97 9.85
N ASN A 63 4.98 -15.73 9.81
CA ASN A 63 6.37 -15.30 9.54
C ASN A 63 6.85 -15.42 8.10
N LEU A 64 6.07 -15.96 7.19
CA LEU A 64 6.55 -16.21 5.85
C LEU A 64 5.79 -15.28 4.91
N SER A 65 6.46 -14.26 4.42
CA SER A 65 5.94 -13.41 3.34
C SER A 65 5.82 -14.19 2.01
N GLU A 66 5.76 -15.52 2.09
CA GLU A 66 5.52 -16.43 0.96
C GLU A 66 4.21 -16.10 0.26
N ASP A 67 3.21 -15.64 1.03
CA ASP A 67 1.90 -15.25 0.52
C ASP A 67 1.96 -14.15 -0.55
N TRP A 68 3.07 -13.39 -0.59
CA TRP A 68 3.28 -12.32 -1.56
C TRP A 68 3.98 -12.76 -2.85
N ILE A 69 4.56 -13.98 -2.87
CA ILE A 69 5.22 -14.52 -4.07
C ILE A 69 4.25 -14.63 -5.26
N PRO A 70 3.03 -15.16 -5.08
CA PRO A 70 2.04 -15.18 -6.16
C PRO A 70 1.70 -13.78 -6.67
N GLY A 71 1.60 -12.78 -5.80
CA GLY A 71 1.34 -11.39 -6.21
C GLY A 71 2.47 -10.81 -7.05
N ALA A 72 3.73 -11.05 -6.67
CA ALA A 72 4.88 -10.64 -7.47
C ALA A 72 4.91 -11.32 -8.85
N LEU A 73 4.57 -12.61 -8.90
CA LEU A 73 4.48 -13.35 -10.14
C LEU A 73 3.32 -12.85 -11.02
N ASN A 74 2.16 -12.56 -10.42
CA ASN A 74 1.03 -11.98 -11.15
C ASN A 74 1.39 -10.63 -11.78
N LEU A 75 2.11 -9.77 -11.05
CA LEU A 75 2.59 -8.50 -11.59
C LEU A 75 3.58 -8.71 -12.74
N TYR A 76 4.49 -9.68 -12.63
CA TYR A 76 5.40 -10.03 -13.71
C TYR A 76 4.69 -10.55 -14.96
N GLU A 77 3.63 -11.34 -14.78
CA GLU A 77 2.83 -11.87 -15.90
C GLU A 77 1.96 -10.79 -16.56
N GLU A 78 1.49 -9.77 -15.80
CA GLU A 78 0.63 -8.69 -16.27
C GLU A 78 1.43 -7.57 -16.95
N ALA A 79 2.60 -7.21 -16.41
CA ALA A 79 3.39 -6.09 -16.90
C ALA A 79 4.36 -6.52 -18.02
N GLU A 80 4.06 -6.17 -19.25
CA GLU A 80 4.89 -6.51 -20.42
C GLU A 80 6.30 -5.87 -20.34
N SER A 81 7.32 -6.59 -20.81
CA SER A 81 8.72 -6.10 -20.89
C SER A 81 9.29 -5.62 -19.55
N THR A 82 8.76 -6.15 -18.46
CA THR A 82 9.10 -5.78 -17.08
C THR A 82 9.86 -6.90 -16.39
N VAL A 83 10.78 -6.52 -15.53
CA VAL A 83 11.33 -7.38 -14.48
C VAL A 83 10.67 -7.01 -13.16
N VAL A 84 10.25 -8.01 -12.40
CA VAL A 84 9.74 -7.80 -11.04
C VAL A 84 10.71 -8.38 -10.03
N VAL A 85 11.13 -7.55 -9.08
CA VAL A 85 11.96 -7.96 -7.95
C VAL A 85 11.13 -7.84 -6.68
N MET A 86 10.73 -8.96 -6.11
CA MET A 86 10.15 -8.97 -4.77
C MET A 86 11.27 -8.83 -3.74
N TRP A 87 11.26 -7.75 -2.96
CA TRP A 87 12.28 -7.48 -1.95
C TRP A 87 11.69 -7.49 -0.53
N LYS A 88 12.08 -8.47 0.25
CA LYS A 88 11.78 -8.59 1.67
C LYS A 88 13.09 -8.53 2.46
N GLY A 89 13.65 -7.33 2.62
CA GLY A 89 14.92 -7.09 3.29
C GLY A 89 14.78 -6.35 4.63
N TYR A 90 13.67 -6.52 5.32
CA TYR A 90 13.38 -5.89 6.60
C TYR A 90 12.65 -6.85 7.56
N ASP A 91 12.80 -6.59 8.86
CA ASP A 91 12.11 -7.38 9.90
C ASP A 91 10.63 -7.02 9.97
N ASN A 92 9.76 -8.02 9.99
CA ASN A 92 8.35 -7.82 10.18
C ASN A 92 8.06 -7.37 11.62
N PRO A 93 7.26 -6.31 11.85
CA PRO A 93 6.58 -6.19 13.14
C PRO A 93 5.64 -7.39 13.33
N VAL A 94 5.37 -7.74 14.58
CA VAL A 94 4.50 -8.91 14.90
C VAL A 94 3.09 -8.72 14.29
N ASP A 95 2.61 -7.49 14.26
CA ASP A 95 1.47 -7.02 13.46
C ASP A 95 1.53 -5.50 13.29
N VAL A 96 0.69 -4.94 12.41
CA VAL A 96 0.68 -3.49 12.14
C VAL A 96 0.22 -2.70 13.38
N LEU A 97 -0.66 -3.26 14.21
CA LEU A 97 -1.10 -2.64 15.47
C LEU A 97 -0.01 -2.72 16.53
N ALA A 98 0.70 -3.86 16.64
CA ALA A 98 1.87 -3.97 17.52
C ALA A 98 3.01 -3.03 17.06
N ALA A 99 3.16 -2.79 15.76
CA ALA A 99 4.06 -1.76 15.25
C ALA A 99 3.65 -0.35 15.69
N ALA A 100 2.36 -0.07 15.81
CA ALA A 100 1.85 1.18 16.34
C ALA A 100 2.06 1.31 17.86
N GLU A 101 1.91 0.24 18.61
CA GLU A 101 2.11 0.17 20.06
C GLU A 101 3.61 0.14 20.43
N GLY A 102 4.41 -0.63 19.68
CA GLY A 102 5.85 -0.79 19.83
C GLY A 102 6.70 0.28 19.13
N ALA A 103 6.13 1.42 18.85
CA ALA A 103 6.64 2.52 18.01
C ALA A 103 8.08 2.99 18.30
N ILE A 104 8.68 2.62 19.41
CA ILE A 104 10.03 3.01 19.80
C ILE A 104 11.09 2.17 19.09
N GLU A 105 10.86 0.88 18.97
CA GLU A 105 11.74 -0.04 18.23
C GLU A 105 11.50 0.07 16.72
N CYS A 106 10.28 0.44 16.33
CA CYS A 106 9.89 0.58 14.93
C CYS A 106 10.70 1.66 14.19
N ASP A 107 11.01 2.80 14.83
CA ASP A 107 11.73 3.91 14.16
C ASP A 107 13.16 3.54 13.76
N GLU A 108 13.90 2.80 14.58
CA GLU A 108 15.26 2.33 14.26
C GLU A 108 15.22 1.25 13.17
N HIS A 109 14.27 0.34 13.26
CA HIS A 109 14.05 -0.69 12.26
C HIS A 109 13.62 -0.10 10.91
N LEU A 110 12.73 0.90 10.91
CA LEU A 110 12.31 1.59 9.68
C LEU A 110 13.46 2.35 9.01
N MET A 111 14.31 3.02 9.80
CA MET A 111 15.48 3.70 9.24
C MET A 111 16.46 2.71 8.63
N THR A 112 16.68 1.56 9.30
CA THR A 112 17.51 0.49 8.76
C THR A 112 16.88 -0.08 7.49
N ALA A 113 15.59 -0.42 7.52
CA ALA A 113 14.87 -0.95 6.37
C ALA A 113 14.86 0.01 5.18
N GLY A 114 14.64 1.32 5.42
CA GLY A 114 14.69 2.35 4.37
C GLY A 114 16.08 2.47 3.75
N SER A 115 17.13 2.49 4.57
CA SER A 115 18.52 2.49 4.09
C SER A 115 18.88 1.23 3.30
N ASP A 116 18.41 0.06 3.78
CA ASP A 116 18.66 -1.22 3.12
C ASP A 116 17.92 -1.31 1.78
N LEU A 117 16.71 -0.74 1.67
CA LEU A 117 16.00 -0.64 0.39
C LEU A 117 16.78 0.20 -0.62
N VAL A 118 17.31 1.36 -0.21
CA VAL A 118 18.15 2.19 -1.10
C VAL A 118 19.38 1.42 -1.55
N ALA A 119 20.13 0.83 -0.62
CA ALA A 119 21.33 0.06 -0.94
C ALA A 119 21.02 -1.15 -1.86
N PHE A 120 19.89 -1.80 -1.65
CA PHE A 120 19.44 -2.88 -2.51
C PHE A 120 19.15 -2.38 -3.94
N VAL A 121 18.37 -1.32 -4.08
CA VAL A 121 18.04 -0.73 -5.39
C VAL A 121 19.32 -0.30 -6.14
N GLU A 122 20.25 0.36 -5.45
CA GLU A 122 21.55 0.72 -6.03
C GLU A 122 22.34 -0.51 -6.49
N SER A 123 22.25 -1.61 -5.76
CA SER A 123 22.94 -2.87 -6.09
C SER A 123 22.42 -3.55 -7.35
N LEU A 124 21.21 -3.23 -7.80
CA LEU A 124 20.66 -3.74 -9.06
C LEU A 124 21.42 -3.21 -10.29
N GLY A 125 22.14 -2.10 -10.17
CA GLY A 125 22.97 -1.53 -11.22
C GLY A 125 22.20 -1.14 -12.49
N LEU A 126 20.98 -0.62 -12.33
CA LEU A 126 20.09 -0.28 -13.43
C LEU A 126 20.72 0.74 -14.39
N SER A 127 20.47 0.56 -15.68
CA SER A 127 20.88 1.50 -16.70
C SER A 127 20.00 2.79 -16.66
N PRO A 128 20.51 3.95 -17.15
CA PRO A 128 19.72 5.17 -17.18
C PRO A 128 18.46 5.10 -18.07
N GLU A 129 18.41 4.15 -18.99
CA GLU A 129 17.29 3.93 -19.89
C GLU A 129 16.15 3.10 -19.26
N GLN A 130 16.46 2.37 -18.19
CA GLN A 130 15.47 1.58 -17.47
C GLN A 130 14.67 2.45 -16.53
N THR A 131 13.34 2.28 -16.51
CA THR A 131 12.49 2.88 -15.49
C THR A 131 12.46 2.02 -14.24
N LEU A 132 12.39 2.66 -13.08
CA LEU A 132 12.25 1.99 -11.80
C LEU A 132 10.95 2.40 -11.13
N THR A 133 10.05 1.45 -10.89
CA THR A 133 8.84 1.64 -10.09
C THR A 133 8.96 0.89 -8.78
N ILE A 134 8.74 1.57 -7.66
CA ILE A 134 8.53 0.89 -6.37
C ILE A 134 7.03 0.61 -6.24
N VAL A 135 6.68 -0.66 -6.09
CA VAL A 135 5.32 -1.12 -5.77
C VAL A 135 5.31 -1.56 -4.31
N ALA A 136 4.66 -0.79 -3.44
CA ALA A 136 4.72 -1.01 -2.00
C ALA A 136 3.34 -1.33 -1.43
N HIS A 137 3.23 -2.44 -0.71
CA HIS A 137 1.98 -2.85 -0.08
C HIS A 137 2.04 -2.74 1.44
N SER A 138 0.97 -2.24 2.06
CA SER A 138 0.80 -2.26 3.51
C SER A 138 2.01 -1.68 4.26
N PHE A 139 2.63 -2.43 5.16
CA PHE A 139 3.85 -2.03 5.88
C PHE A 139 5.03 -1.71 4.94
N GLY A 140 5.11 -2.34 3.79
CA GLY A 140 6.11 -2.02 2.77
C GLY A 140 6.04 -0.56 2.30
N SER A 141 4.87 0.07 2.35
CA SER A 141 4.71 1.50 2.04
C SER A 141 5.35 2.41 3.10
N ILE A 142 5.39 1.97 4.37
CA ILE A 142 6.06 2.71 5.46
C ILE A 142 7.58 2.66 5.26
N VAL A 143 8.11 1.48 4.91
CA VAL A 143 9.54 1.30 4.57
C VAL A 143 9.91 2.17 3.36
N THR A 144 9.09 2.14 2.31
CA THR A 144 9.27 2.96 1.10
C THR A 144 9.20 4.45 1.41
N GLY A 145 8.24 4.88 2.23
CA GLY A 145 8.12 6.26 2.68
C GLY A 145 9.37 6.74 3.43
N THR A 146 9.93 5.89 4.29
CA THR A 146 11.19 6.18 4.99
C THR A 146 12.36 6.27 4.00
N ALA A 147 12.46 5.36 3.03
CA ALA A 147 13.51 5.38 2.01
C ALA A 147 13.48 6.66 1.16
N LEU A 148 12.28 7.09 0.75
CA LEU A 148 12.08 8.28 -0.06
C LEU A 148 12.30 9.59 0.71
N ALA A 149 11.85 9.64 1.98
CA ALA A 149 11.87 10.88 2.75
C ALA A 149 13.20 11.14 3.47
N ASP A 150 13.90 10.09 3.91
CA ASP A 150 15.09 10.20 4.76
C ASP A 150 16.37 9.74 4.04
N PHE A 151 16.25 9.05 2.91
CA PHE A 151 17.35 8.58 2.06
C PHE A 151 17.08 8.93 0.60
N ASP A 152 18.08 9.14 -0.19
CA ASP A 152 17.95 9.64 -1.57
C ASP A 152 17.57 8.51 -2.57
N LEU A 153 16.47 7.79 -2.29
CA LEU A 153 15.96 6.75 -3.20
C LEU A 153 15.53 7.37 -4.54
N LYS A 154 16.18 6.99 -5.61
CA LYS A 154 15.85 7.46 -6.97
C LYS A 154 14.90 6.46 -7.63
N VAL A 155 13.74 6.97 -8.02
CA VAL A 155 12.68 6.17 -8.65
C VAL A 155 12.07 6.96 -9.81
N THR A 156 11.48 6.23 -10.77
CA THR A 156 10.62 6.83 -11.79
C THR A 156 9.23 7.00 -11.22
N ASP A 157 8.65 5.91 -10.67
CA ASP A 157 7.29 5.90 -10.15
C ASP A 157 7.24 5.23 -8.78
N VAL A 158 6.21 5.60 -8.02
CA VAL A 158 5.85 4.97 -6.76
C VAL A 158 4.37 4.59 -6.80
N VAL A 159 4.08 3.33 -6.55
CA VAL A 159 2.71 2.83 -6.35
C VAL A 159 2.60 2.32 -4.92
N VAL A 160 1.58 2.77 -4.20
CA VAL A 160 1.28 2.26 -2.85
C VAL A 160 -0.13 1.69 -2.80
N ALA A 161 -0.25 0.47 -2.33
CA ALA A 161 -1.51 -0.25 -2.19
C ALA A 161 -1.78 -0.60 -0.72
N GLY A 162 -2.99 -0.32 -0.23
CA GLY A 162 -3.39 -0.67 1.14
C GLY A 162 -2.54 -0.02 2.24
N SER A 163 -2.07 1.22 2.05
CA SER A 163 -1.10 1.86 2.93
C SER A 163 -1.74 2.46 4.20
N PRO A 164 -1.25 2.11 5.41
CA PRO A 164 -1.68 2.75 6.66
C PRO A 164 -1.00 4.11 6.93
N GLY A 165 -0.34 4.68 5.93
CA GLY A 165 0.49 5.88 5.97
C GLY A 165 1.93 5.61 5.54
N MET A 166 2.69 6.67 5.27
CA MET A 166 4.07 6.58 4.77
C MET A 166 5.06 7.38 5.61
N THR A 167 4.78 7.57 6.89
CA THR A 167 5.56 8.41 7.83
C THR A 167 5.58 9.91 7.50
N VAL A 168 4.86 10.33 6.48
CA VAL A 168 4.74 11.72 6.00
C VAL A 168 3.28 12.16 5.94
N ASP A 169 3.05 13.46 5.81
CA ASP A 169 1.71 14.06 5.79
C ASP A 169 1.29 14.52 4.39
N GLU A 170 2.24 14.62 3.47
CA GLU A 170 2.01 15.11 2.12
C GLU A 170 3.13 14.64 1.19
N LEU A 171 2.78 14.45 -0.07
CA LEU A 171 3.65 13.89 -1.11
C LEU A 171 4.97 14.65 -1.29
N ARG A 172 4.96 15.98 -1.17
CA ARG A 172 6.19 16.79 -1.32
C ARG A 172 7.31 16.43 -0.36
N GLN A 173 7.00 15.70 0.74
CA GLN A 173 7.99 15.24 1.70
C GLN A 173 8.72 13.97 1.25
N LEU A 174 8.23 13.32 0.19
CA LEU A 174 8.81 12.09 -0.38
C LEU A 174 9.77 12.35 -1.55
N HIS A 175 9.94 13.61 -1.97
CA HIS A 175 10.77 13.99 -3.12
C HIS A 175 10.34 13.36 -4.46
N VAL A 176 9.09 12.93 -4.58
CA VAL A 176 8.43 12.42 -5.78
C VAL A 176 7.40 13.45 -6.27
N THR A 177 7.19 13.55 -7.57
CA THR A 177 6.19 14.46 -8.14
C THR A 177 4.80 13.82 -8.19
N ASP A 178 3.75 14.64 -8.18
CA ASP A 178 2.35 14.20 -8.24
C ASP A 178 2.04 13.29 -9.45
N MET A 179 2.74 13.48 -10.55
CA MET A 179 2.55 12.71 -11.79
C MET A 179 3.14 11.30 -11.71
N HIS A 180 4.00 11.04 -10.73
CA HIS A 180 4.77 9.81 -10.56
C HIS A 180 4.50 9.13 -9.22
N PHE A 181 3.41 9.53 -8.55
CA PHE A 181 2.95 8.91 -7.31
C PHE A 181 1.50 8.44 -7.45
N PHE A 182 1.30 7.16 -7.23
CA PHE A 182 0.02 6.48 -7.39
C PHE A 182 -0.36 5.76 -6.11
N SER A 183 -1.65 5.75 -5.78
CA SER A 183 -2.13 5.08 -4.56
C SER A 183 -3.41 4.30 -4.82
N GLU A 184 -3.55 3.18 -4.15
CA GLU A 184 -4.73 2.33 -4.17
C GLU A 184 -5.23 2.08 -2.75
N GLN A 185 -6.53 2.20 -2.58
CA GLN A 185 -7.22 1.84 -1.35
C GLN A 185 -8.55 1.18 -1.70
N ALA A 186 -8.62 -0.12 -1.49
CA ALA A 186 -9.84 -0.88 -1.71
C ALA A 186 -10.92 -0.47 -0.69
N PRO A 187 -12.19 -0.40 -1.09
CA PRO A 187 -13.29 -0.19 -0.16
C PRO A 187 -13.30 -1.26 0.94
N GLY A 188 -13.35 -0.84 2.21
CA GLY A 188 -13.35 -1.74 3.36
C GLY A 188 -11.97 -2.29 3.74
N ASP A 189 -10.88 -1.78 3.19
CA ASP A 189 -9.52 -2.10 3.67
C ASP A 189 -9.26 -1.42 5.02
N ALA A 190 -9.55 -2.15 6.10
CA ALA A 190 -9.44 -1.65 7.46
C ALA A 190 -7.99 -1.24 7.84
N VAL A 191 -6.97 -1.84 7.23
CA VAL A 191 -5.56 -1.49 7.50
C VAL A 191 -5.21 -0.14 6.88
N ALA A 192 -5.61 0.09 5.63
CA ALA A 192 -5.42 1.37 4.96
C ALA A 192 -6.19 2.52 5.66
N GLU A 193 -7.29 2.18 6.34
CA GLU A 193 -8.10 3.14 7.11
C GLU A 193 -7.52 3.49 8.49
N LEU A 194 -6.47 2.80 8.97
CA LEU A 194 -5.90 3.08 10.29
C LEU A 194 -5.25 4.47 10.39
N GLY A 195 -4.51 4.89 9.37
CA GLY A 195 -3.88 6.22 9.34
C GLY A 195 -2.91 6.50 10.48
N ILE A 196 -2.23 5.46 11.00
CA ILE A 196 -1.38 5.54 12.20
C ILE A 196 0.08 5.93 11.88
N PHE A 197 0.45 5.94 10.61
CA PHE A 197 1.79 6.30 10.16
C PHE A 197 1.81 7.59 9.31
N GLY A 198 0.99 8.57 9.65
CA GLY A 198 0.84 9.82 8.92
C GLY A 198 -0.44 9.87 8.09
N ALA A 199 -0.55 10.83 7.18
CA ALA A 199 -1.73 10.97 6.33
C ALA A 199 -1.87 9.78 5.36
N SER A 200 -3.12 9.39 5.06
CA SER A 200 -3.39 8.36 4.06
C SER A 200 -2.92 8.81 2.68
N PRO A 201 -2.08 8.02 1.98
CA PRO A 201 -1.66 8.32 0.61
C PRO A 201 -2.82 8.35 -0.39
N ALA A 202 -3.95 7.72 -0.07
CA ALA A 202 -5.15 7.73 -0.89
C ALA A 202 -6.05 8.95 -0.64
N SER A 203 -5.70 9.81 0.34
CA SER A 203 -6.48 11.02 0.60
C SER A 203 -6.16 12.11 -0.44
N PRO A 204 -7.16 12.90 -0.89
CA PRO A 204 -6.94 14.00 -1.83
C PRO A 204 -5.93 15.06 -1.32
N GLN A 205 -5.77 15.16 0.01
CA GLN A 205 -4.88 16.13 0.66
C GLN A 205 -3.41 15.69 0.67
N PHE A 206 -3.16 14.39 0.51
CA PHE A 206 -1.80 13.87 0.44
C PHE A 206 -1.10 14.30 -0.87
N GLY A 207 -1.80 14.25 -1.97
CA GLY A 207 -1.31 14.50 -3.32
C GLY A 207 -1.08 13.20 -4.12
N GLY A 208 -0.75 13.37 -5.40
CA GLY A 208 -0.59 12.24 -6.33
C GLY A 208 -1.90 11.77 -6.97
N THR A 209 -1.87 10.63 -7.61
CA THR A 209 -3.02 10.03 -8.30
C THR A 209 -3.56 8.86 -7.51
N ARG A 210 -4.79 8.97 -7.01
CA ARG A 210 -5.51 7.80 -6.48
C ARG A 210 -6.10 7.02 -7.65
N MET A 211 -5.78 5.73 -7.71
CA MET A 211 -6.32 4.81 -8.72
C MET A 211 -7.63 4.19 -8.25
N GLU A 212 -8.48 3.83 -9.20
CA GLU A 212 -9.75 3.15 -8.90
C GLU A 212 -9.47 1.70 -8.53
N VAL A 213 -10.15 1.22 -7.52
CA VAL A 213 -10.11 -0.18 -7.10
C VAL A 213 -11.54 -0.63 -6.85
N ASN A 214 -12.00 -1.62 -7.61
CA ASN A 214 -13.31 -2.21 -7.36
C ASN A 214 -13.35 -2.88 -5.99
N ALA A 215 -14.52 -2.79 -5.34
CA ALA A 215 -14.74 -3.54 -4.12
C ALA A 215 -14.58 -5.03 -4.42
N PRO A 216 -13.63 -5.73 -3.80
CA PRO A 216 -13.55 -7.17 -3.96
C PRO A 216 -14.79 -7.82 -3.36
N ASP A 217 -15.26 -8.93 -3.96
CA ASP A 217 -16.33 -9.77 -3.41
C ASP A 217 -15.91 -10.47 -2.09
N HIS A 218 -14.98 -9.86 -1.35
CA HIS A 218 -14.31 -10.42 -0.17
C HIS A 218 -14.64 -9.64 1.10
N PRO A 219 -14.65 -10.29 2.28
CA PRO A 219 -14.80 -9.60 3.56
C PRO A 219 -13.67 -8.57 3.79
N GLU A 220 -13.95 -7.52 4.55
CA GLU A 220 -13.10 -6.35 4.81
C GLU A 220 -11.60 -6.65 5.09
N VAL A 221 -11.30 -7.71 5.84
CA VAL A 221 -9.90 -8.12 6.11
C VAL A 221 -9.22 -8.72 4.88
N ALA A 222 -9.99 -9.41 4.03
CA ALA A 222 -9.46 -9.99 2.80
C ALA A 222 -9.17 -8.92 1.74
N ALA A 223 -9.89 -7.79 1.73
CA ALA A 223 -9.66 -6.70 0.79
C ALA A 223 -8.21 -6.20 0.83
N HIS A 224 -7.59 -6.19 2.03
CA HIS A 224 -6.21 -5.74 2.23
C HIS A 224 -5.16 -6.58 1.47
N SER A 225 -5.42 -7.82 1.17
CA SER A 225 -4.44 -8.75 0.58
C SER A 225 -4.62 -8.99 -0.92
N HIS A 226 -5.63 -8.40 -1.57
CA HIS A 226 -6.06 -8.74 -2.93
C HIS A 226 -5.67 -7.75 -4.03
N TYR A 227 -4.81 -6.78 -3.74
CA TYR A 227 -4.38 -5.78 -4.75
C TYR A 227 -3.60 -6.38 -5.92
N LEU A 228 -2.87 -7.47 -5.69
CA LEU A 228 -2.07 -8.15 -6.72
C LEU A 228 -2.71 -9.47 -7.19
N ASP A 229 -4.01 -9.64 -7.00
CA ASP A 229 -4.72 -10.81 -7.50
C ASP A 229 -4.88 -10.76 -9.01
N LYS A 230 -4.68 -11.89 -9.67
CA LYS A 230 -4.79 -12.01 -11.12
C LYS A 230 -6.19 -11.61 -11.63
N GLY A 231 -6.21 -10.66 -12.56
CA GLY A 231 -7.44 -10.12 -13.14
C GLY A 231 -8.16 -9.11 -12.24
N SER A 232 -7.51 -8.63 -11.17
CA SER A 232 -8.03 -7.50 -10.41
C SER A 232 -7.74 -6.19 -11.14
N GLU A 233 -8.65 -5.21 -11.00
CA GLU A 233 -8.44 -3.87 -11.52
C GLU A 233 -7.21 -3.19 -10.89
N ALA A 234 -6.93 -3.48 -9.63
CA ALA A 234 -5.75 -2.98 -8.95
C ALA A 234 -4.46 -3.46 -9.62
N LEU A 235 -4.34 -4.76 -9.92
CA LEU A 235 -3.17 -5.31 -10.62
C LEU A 235 -3.00 -4.69 -12.01
N GLU A 236 -4.09 -4.53 -12.77
CA GLU A 236 -4.07 -3.88 -14.09
C GLU A 236 -3.53 -2.44 -13.99
N ASN A 237 -4.06 -1.62 -13.07
CA ASN A 237 -3.56 -0.26 -12.85
C ASN A 237 -2.09 -0.21 -12.43
N ILE A 238 -1.66 -1.11 -11.54
CA ILE A 238 -0.25 -1.20 -11.12
C ILE A 238 0.64 -1.53 -12.33
N ALA A 239 0.24 -2.48 -13.17
CA ALA A 239 0.97 -2.87 -14.37
C ALA A 239 1.05 -1.71 -15.38
N ASP A 240 -0.04 -0.95 -15.58
CA ASP A 240 -0.07 0.23 -16.44
C ASP A 240 0.92 1.31 -15.96
N VAL A 241 1.01 1.54 -14.65
CA VAL A 241 2.02 2.48 -14.09
C VAL A 241 3.43 1.95 -14.34
N VAL A 242 3.69 0.69 -14.03
CA VAL A 242 5.02 0.06 -14.17
C VAL A 242 5.53 0.13 -15.61
N THR A 243 4.64 -0.06 -16.58
CA THR A 243 4.96 -0.04 -18.01
C THR A 243 4.88 1.36 -18.65
N GLY A 244 4.53 2.40 -17.87
CA GLY A 244 4.42 3.78 -18.33
C GLY A 244 3.16 4.08 -19.15
N HIS A 245 2.16 3.22 -19.11
CA HIS A 245 0.85 3.41 -19.77
C HIS A 245 -0.09 4.28 -18.91
N TYR A 246 0.37 5.46 -18.49
CA TYR A 246 -0.37 6.34 -17.57
C TYR A 246 -1.74 6.80 -18.05
N ASP A 247 -2.00 6.77 -19.36
CA ASP A 247 -3.29 7.14 -19.95
C ASP A 247 -4.35 6.04 -19.75
N ASP A 248 -3.91 4.79 -19.54
CA ASP A 248 -4.79 3.63 -19.32
C ASP A 248 -5.14 3.46 -17.84
N VAL A 249 -4.38 4.10 -16.93
CA VAL A 249 -4.63 4.07 -15.49
C VAL A 249 -6.01 4.63 -15.15
N ARG A 250 -6.83 3.80 -14.51
CA ARG A 250 -8.17 4.20 -14.04
C ARG A 250 -8.04 5.03 -12.77
N ARG A 251 -8.45 6.29 -12.86
CA ARG A 251 -8.32 7.26 -11.78
C ARG A 251 -9.59 7.33 -10.94
N HIS A 252 -9.45 7.21 -9.63
CA HIS A 252 -10.56 7.38 -8.71
C HIS A 252 -11.07 8.82 -8.72
N GLN A 253 -12.40 8.96 -8.78
CA GLN A 253 -13.06 10.26 -8.66
C GLN A 253 -13.58 10.42 -7.24
N SER A 254 -12.86 11.20 -6.43
CA SER A 254 -13.26 11.43 -5.05
C SER A 254 -14.65 12.10 -4.96
N SER A 255 -15.52 11.52 -4.16
CA SER A 255 -16.81 12.10 -3.82
C SER A 255 -16.65 13.35 -2.94
N LEU A 256 -17.70 14.17 -2.84
CA LEU A 256 -17.69 15.31 -1.91
C LEU A 256 -17.48 14.84 -0.46
N ALA A 257 -18.04 13.69 -0.10
CA ALA A 257 -17.90 13.11 1.22
C ALA A 257 -16.44 12.75 1.53
N GLU A 258 -15.72 12.12 0.60
CA GLU A 258 -14.30 11.79 0.75
C GLU A 258 -13.43 13.04 0.85
N VAL A 259 -13.70 14.07 0.04
CA VAL A 259 -12.95 15.34 0.10
C VAL A 259 -13.15 16.02 1.46
N VAL A 260 -14.39 16.08 1.97
CA VAL A 260 -14.69 16.71 3.28
C VAL A 260 -14.13 15.87 4.41
N GLY A 261 -14.30 14.54 4.40
CA GLY A 261 -13.77 13.63 5.39
C GLY A 261 -12.24 13.70 5.46
N GLY A 262 -11.57 13.65 4.30
CA GLY A 262 -10.13 13.81 4.19
C GLY A 262 -9.63 15.16 4.70
N PHE A 263 -10.34 16.24 4.42
CA PHE A 263 -10.01 17.58 4.97
C PHE A 263 -10.13 17.62 6.49
N VAL A 264 -11.16 17.01 7.08
CA VAL A 264 -11.31 16.91 8.54
C VAL A 264 -10.16 16.13 9.14
N THR A 265 -9.80 14.97 8.58
CA THR A 265 -8.65 14.17 9.00
C THR A 265 -7.38 15.00 8.99
N TRP A 266 -7.05 15.61 7.85
CA TRP A 266 -5.86 16.44 7.67
C TRP A 266 -5.81 17.60 8.68
N ALA A 267 -6.91 18.33 8.88
CA ALA A 267 -6.96 19.45 9.80
C ALA A 267 -6.70 19.03 11.26
N LEU A 268 -7.18 17.85 11.67
CA LEU A 268 -6.95 17.31 13.00
C LEU A 268 -5.53 16.79 13.18
N GLN A 269 -4.86 16.39 12.12
CA GLN A 269 -3.46 15.91 12.15
C GLN A 269 -2.44 17.06 12.12
N LEU A 270 -2.81 18.26 11.68
CA LEU A 270 -1.90 19.41 11.58
C LEU A 270 -1.03 19.68 12.80
N PRO A 271 -1.53 19.58 14.06
CA PRO A 271 -0.71 19.79 15.25
C PRO A 271 0.45 18.81 15.40
N CYS A 272 0.35 17.62 14.81
CA CYS A 272 1.37 16.58 14.87
C CYS A 272 2.46 16.73 13.78
N VAL A 273 2.23 17.48 12.73
CA VAL A 273 3.18 17.65 11.61
C VAL A 273 4.56 18.14 12.07
N PRO A 274 4.69 19.22 12.87
CA PRO A 274 6.01 19.66 13.33
C PRO A 274 6.73 18.64 14.21
N VAL A 275 5.97 17.86 14.98
CA VAL A 275 6.50 16.82 15.84
C VAL A 275 7.06 15.67 15.00
N ARG A 276 6.34 15.20 14.01
CA ARG A 276 6.81 14.15 13.10
C ARG A 276 8.05 14.60 12.32
N MET A 277 8.05 15.81 11.79
CA MET A 277 9.23 16.39 11.10
C MET A 277 10.45 16.47 12.00
N ALA A 278 10.28 16.92 13.26
CA ALA A 278 11.38 16.96 14.21
C ALA A 278 11.84 15.56 14.63
N GLY A 279 10.94 14.58 14.71
CA GLY A 279 11.21 13.19 15.07
C GLY A 279 12.19 12.48 14.17
N ARG A 280 12.25 12.86 12.90
CA ARG A 280 13.22 12.34 11.94
C ARG A 280 14.67 12.66 12.31
N HIS A 281 14.89 13.77 13.03
CA HIS A 281 16.21 14.30 13.35
C HIS A 281 16.57 14.16 14.83
N TYR A 282 15.59 14.00 15.74
CA TYR A 282 15.81 13.97 17.17
C TYR A 282 15.19 12.74 17.84
N ARG A 283 16.03 11.89 18.45
CA ARG A 283 15.65 10.55 18.93
C ARG A 283 15.76 10.37 20.47
N GLY A 284 15.60 11.44 21.24
CA GLY A 284 15.63 11.34 22.71
C GLY A 284 14.37 10.66 23.28
N PRO A 285 14.47 10.01 24.48
CA PRO A 285 13.33 9.29 25.08
C PRO A 285 12.06 10.13 25.28
N GLY A 286 12.23 11.41 25.62
CA GLY A 286 11.10 12.34 25.82
C GLY A 286 10.39 12.68 24.50
N PHE A 287 11.11 12.67 23.37
CA PHE A 287 10.54 12.96 22.06
C PHE A 287 9.73 11.77 21.54
N ARG A 288 10.15 10.55 21.85
CA ARG A 288 9.43 9.31 21.51
C ARG A 288 8.02 9.29 22.12
N LEU A 289 7.86 9.74 23.37
CA LEU A 289 6.54 9.84 24.00
C LEU A 289 5.62 10.79 23.24
N VAL A 290 6.14 11.89 22.71
CA VAL A 290 5.35 12.87 21.96
C VAL A 290 4.98 12.36 20.56
N THR A 291 5.89 11.65 19.88
CA THR A 291 5.58 11.01 18.61
C THR A 291 4.51 9.92 18.73
N ASN A 292 4.54 9.13 19.80
CA ASN A 292 3.49 8.16 20.08
C ASN A 292 2.13 8.82 20.35
N ALA A 293 2.12 9.96 21.07
CA ALA A 293 0.90 10.73 21.26
C ALA A 293 0.34 11.25 19.91
N CYS A 294 1.21 11.64 18.98
CA CYS A 294 0.77 12.03 17.63
C CYS A 294 0.12 10.88 16.85
N ARG A 295 0.62 9.65 16.98
CA ARG A 295 0.00 8.48 16.34
C ARG A 295 -1.42 8.21 16.86
N VAL A 296 -1.65 8.40 18.15
CA VAL A 296 -3.02 8.30 18.71
C VAL A 296 -3.91 9.40 18.14
N VAL A 297 -3.37 10.61 17.95
CA VAL A 297 -4.11 11.71 17.30
C VAL A 297 -4.38 11.37 15.83
N ASP A 298 -3.42 10.82 15.10
CA ASP A 298 -3.56 10.43 13.71
C ASP A 298 -4.67 9.39 13.54
N PHE A 299 -4.66 8.34 14.37
CA PHE A 299 -5.74 7.35 14.38
C PHE A 299 -7.10 8.00 14.66
N GLY A 300 -7.22 8.80 15.73
CA GLY A 300 -8.47 9.47 16.08
C GLY A 300 -8.95 10.44 14.99
N ALA A 301 -8.03 11.15 14.32
CA ALA A 301 -8.34 12.04 13.22
C ALA A 301 -8.90 11.27 12.01
N THR A 302 -8.26 10.17 11.64
CA THR A 302 -8.70 9.31 10.53
C THR A 302 -10.09 8.74 10.79
N GLN A 303 -10.33 8.19 11.99
CA GLN A 303 -11.66 7.70 12.36
C GLN A 303 -12.75 8.79 12.33
N THR A 304 -12.40 10.02 12.74
CA THR A 304 -13.32 11.16 12.67
C THR A 304 -13.63 11.54 11.23
N GLY A 305 -12.62 11.57 10.36
CA GLY A 305 -12.80 11.84 8.94
C GLY A 305 -13.69 10.80 8.24
N ASN A 306 -13.47 9.53 8.52
CA ASN A 306 -14.27 8.42 8.00
C ASN A 306 -15.74 8.54 8.46
N LEU A 307 -15.97 8.84 9.74
CA LEU A 307 -17.33 9.04 10.26
C LEU A 307 -18.03 10.23 9.58
N VAL A 308 -17.31 11.32 9.29
CA VAL A 308 -17.85 12.47 8.55
C VAL A 308 -18.21 12.06 7.12
N CYS A 309 -17.33 11.32 6.45
CA CYS A 309 -17.58 10.77 5.12
C CYS A 309 -18.87 9.93 5.09
N GLU A 310 -18.97 8.93 5.96
CA GLU A 310 -20.16 8.09 6.08
C GLU A 310 -21.43 8.88 6.36
N THR A 311 -21.36 9.91 7.22
CA THR A 311 -22.51 10.75 7.56
C THR A 311 -23.01 11.54 6.36
N ILE A 312 -22.10 12.08 5.54
CA ILE A 312 -22.44 12.82 4.32
C ILE A 312 -23.05 11.86 3.30
N ASP A 313 -22.44 10.71 3.04
CA ASP A 313 -22.93 9.71 2.11
C ASP A 313 -24.33 9.21 2.49
N HIS A 314 -24.57 8.95 3.77
CA HIS A 314 -25.91 8.60 4.26
C HIS A 314 -26.92 9.71 4.01
N SER A 315 -26.53 10.95 4.24
CA SER A 315 -27.39 12.12 4.02
C SER A 315 -27.72 12.33 2.55
N GLU A 316 -26.74 12.19 1.66
CA GLU A 316 -26.91 12.26 0.22
C GLU A 316 -27.82 11.15 -0.30
N ARG A 317 -27.61 9.89 0.12
CA ARG A 317 -28.49 8.76 -0.23
C ARG A 317 -29.92 8.99 0.26
N ALA A 318 -30.09 9.52 1.47
CA ALA A 318 -31.42 9.85 2.01
C ALA A 318 -32.12 10.94 1.21
N LEU A 319 -31.39 12.00 0.81
CA LEU A 319 -31.92 13.07 -0.03
C LEU A 319 -32.29 12.59 -1.42
N VAL A 320 -31.46 11.75 -2.05
CA VAL A 320 -31.77 11.14 -3.36
C VAL A 320 -33.01 10.24 -3.26
N CYS A 321 -33.12 9.45 -2.19
CA CYS A 321 -34.28 8.59 -1.96
C CYS A 321 -35.56 9.41 -1.74
N LEU A 322 -35.47 10.50 -0.99
CA LEU A 322 -36.57 11.44 -0.80
C LEU A 322 -36.96 12.16 -2.10
N GLY A 323 -35.95 12.63 -2.86
CA GLY A 323 -36.16 13.29 -4.15
C GLY A 323 -36.85 12.36 -5.16
N ARG A 324 -36.51 11.06 -5.18
CA ARG A 324 -37.20 10.06 -6.00
C ARG A 324 -38.67 9.87 -5.55
N ARG A 325 -38.90 9.80 -4.24
CA ARG A 325 -40.29 9.70 -3.69
C ARG A 325 -41.15 10.92 -4.03
N LEU A 326 -40.55 12.09 -4.11
CA LEU A 326 -41.20 13.34 -4.47
C LEU A 326 -41.24 13.61 -5.97
N GLY A 327 -40.71 12.71 -6.82
CA GLY A 327 -40.67 12.88 -8.27
C GLY A 327 -39.66 13.93 -8.77
N ALA A 328 -38.78 14.43 -7.89
CA ALA A 328 -37.80 15.46 -8.22
C ALA A 328 -36.50 14.87 -8.80
N VAL A 329 -36.28 13.56 -8.64
CA VAL A 329 -35.10 12.82 -9.18
C VAL A 329 -35.61 11.64 -10.01
N PRO A 330 -35.20 11.46 -11.28
CA PRO A 330 -35.60 10.33 -12.09
C PRO A 330 -35.12 9.01 -11.47
N ALA A 331 -35.91 7.95 -11.65
CA ALA A 331 -35.46 6.60 -11.30
C ALA A 331 -34.27 6.22 -12.17
N PRO A 332 -33.32 5.39 -11.69
CA PRO A 332 -32.29 4.86 -12.54
C PRO A 332 -32.94 4.11 -13.72
N ASP A 333 -32.46 4.37 -14.92
CA ASP A 333 -32.96 3.70 -16.13
C ASP A 333 -32.94 2.20 -15.89
N GLY A 334 -34.14 1.59 -15.97
CA GLY A 334 -34.26 0.15 -15.78
C GLY A 334 -33.43 -0.58 -16.81
N GLY A 335 -32.72 -1.60 -16.34
CA GLY A 335 -31.90 -2.49 -17.15
C GLY A 335 -32.60 -3.01 -18.40
N PRO A 336 -31.92 -3.71 -19.30
CA PRO A 336 -32.36 -4.00 -20.64
C PRO A 336 -33.79 -4.56 -20.64
N ARG A 337 -34.66 -3.89 -21.39
CA ARG A 337 -36.06 -4.33 -21.59
C ARG A 337 -36.03 -5.71 -22.21
N ASP A 338 -36.66 -6.65 -21.55
CA ASP A 338 -36.91 -7.99 -22.13
C ASP A 338 -37.58 -7.83 -23.49
N PRO A 339 -36.95 -8.27 -24.61
CA PRO A 339 -37.48 -8.14 -25.93
C PRO A 339 -38.68 -9.04 -26.20
N THR A 340 -39.20 -9.78 -25.21
CA THR A 340 -40.29 -10.75 -25.38
C THR A 340 -41.67 -10.24 -24.94
N SER A 341 -41.80 -9.03 -24.42
CA SER A 341 -43.11 -8.47 -24.13
C SER A 341 -43.73 -7.80 -25.37
N ASN A 342 -44.39 -8.56 -26.17
CA ASN A 342 -45.21 -8.11 -27.30
C ASN A 342 -46.63 -7.75 -26.79
N PRO A 343 -47.12 -6.50 -26.93
CA PRO A 343 -48.48 -6.17 -26.60
C PRO A 343 -49.41 -6.42 -27.79
N LEU A 344 -49.94 -7.63 -27.89
CA LEU A 344 -51.11 -7.88 -28.69
C LEU A 344 -52.12 -8.69 -27.86
N HIS A 345 -53.10 -7.99 -27.35
CA HIS A 345 -54.55 -8.13 -27.47
C HIS A 345 -55.26 -7.24 -26.45
#